data_0bde67b1001d8f10ac7ac0cb74b886e6
#
_entry.id   0bde67b1001d8f10ac7ac0cb74b886e6
#
_cell.length_a   1.000
_cell.length_b   1.000
_cell.length_c   1.000
_cell.angle_alpha   90.00
_cell.angle_beta   90.00
_cell.angle_gamma   90.00
#
_symmetry.space_group_name_H-M   'P 1'
#
loop_
_entity.id
_entity.type
_entity.pdbx_description
1 polymer ?
#
loop_
_entity_poly.entity_id
_entity_poly.type
_entity_poly.pdbx_seq_one_letter_code
_entity_poly.pdbx_strand_id
1 'polypeptide(L)'
;MNNIPEVKVGIVAVSRDCFPESLSVNRREALVKAYTDKYGAADIYECPICIVESEIHMVQALEDIKKAGCNALCVYLGNFGPEISETLLAKHFEGPKMFVAAAEETQDNLIQGRGDAYCGMLNASYNLKLRNVHAYIPEYPVGDAADCADMIHDFLPIARTVIGLSELKIISFGPRPLNFLACNAPIQQLYNLGVEIEENSELDLFEAFNKHAGDARIPEVVADMEKELGTGNKKPEILAKLAQYELTLTDWVEEYRGYRKYVAIAGKCWPAFQTQFGFVPCYVNSRLTGRGIPVSCEVDIYGTLSEFIGTCVSQDAVTLLDINNSVPKDMYEESIKGKFDYKHTDTFMGFHCGNTCSKKLASCEMKYQMIMARSLPVEVTNGTLEGDIAPGDITFYRLQSTSDNKIRAYVAQGEVLPVATRSFGSIGVFAIPEMGRFYRHVLIEKNYPHHGAVAFGHYGKALFEVFKYLGVPMEDINYNQPASLPYPTENPFA
;
A
#
# COMPACT_ATOMS: atom_id res chain seq x y z
N MET A 1 -1.06 18.49 -3.59
CA MET A 1 -2.14 17.49 -3.51
C MET A 1 -1.85 16.51 -2.39
N ASN A 2 -2.81 16.21 -1.52
CA ASN A 2 -2.68 15.09 -0.56
C ASN A 2 -3.15 13.82 -1.28
N ASN A 3 -2.23 12.88 -1.55
CA ASN A 3 -2.51 11.66 -2.31
C ASN A 3 -2.61 10.42 -1.39
N ILE A 4 -2.62 10.63 -0.08
CA ILE A 4 -2.81 9.57 0.92
C ILE A 4 -4.22 9.71 1.49
N PRO A 5 -5.06 8.65 1.40
CA PRO A 5 -6.44 8.72 1.88
C PRO A 5 -6.52 8.91 3.40
N GLU A 6 -7.38 9.80 3.83
CA GLU A 6 -7.75 9.94 5.25
C GLU A 6 -8.88 8.95 5.59
N VAL A 7 -8.84 8.40 6.79
CA VAL A 7 -9.84 7.45 7.29
C VAL A 7 -10.51 8.03 8.52
N LYS A 8 -11.85 7.96 8.54
CA LYS A 8 -12.64 8.26 9.74
C LYS A 8 -13.65 7.15 9.96
N VAL A 9 -13.42 6.37 11.02
CA VAL A 9 -14.22 5.19 11.37
C VAL A 9 -15.40 5.59 12.26
N GLY A 10 -16.62 5.40 11.75
CA GLY A 10 -17.82 5.50 12.60
C GLY A 10 -18.00 4.23 13.43
N ILE A 11 -17.96 4.36 14.74
CA ILE A 11 -18.18 3.25 15.69
C ILE A 11 -19.66 3.23 16.07
N VAL A 12 -20.37 2.17 15.67
CA VAL A 12 -21.80 1.99 15.93
C VAL A 12 -22.00 0.75 16.80
N ALA A 13 -22.48 0.98 18.04
CA ALA A 13 -22.80 -0.11 18.94
C ALA A 13 -24.18 -0.72 18.60
N VAL A 14 -24.30 -2.01 18.82
CA VAL A 14 -25.55 -2.76 18.59
C VAL A 14 -25.98 -3.51 19.86
N SER A 15 -27.28 -3.72 20.01
CA SER A 15 -27.87 -4.38 21.18
C SER A 15 -29.07 -5.22 20.78
N ARG A 16 -29.11 -6.46 21.25
CA ARG A 16 -30.33 -7.28 21.19
C ARG A 16 -31.28 -6.86 22.30
N ASP A 17 -32.58 -6.79 22.04
CA ASP A 17 -33.60 -6.25 22.93
C ASP A 17 -33.70 -7.00 24.29
N CYS A 18 -33.35 -8.29 24.31
CA CYS A 18 -33.34 -9.09 25.55
C CYS A 18 -32.12 -8.82 26.44
N PHE A 19 -31.19 -7.96 26.03
CA PHE A 19 -30.06 -7.48 26.82
C PHE A 19 -30.24 -6.00 27.16
N PRO A 20 -29.64 -5.51 28.26
CA PRO A 20 -29.68 -4.07 28.55
C PRO A 20 -28.96 -3.28 27.47
N GLU A 21 -29.62 -2.30 26.84
CA GLU A 21 -28.99 -1.38 25.87
C GLU A 21 -27.80 -0.66 26.52
N SER A 22 -27.93 -0.25 27.80
CA SER A 22 -26.86 0.41 28.53
C SER A 22 -25.57 -0.39 28.59
N LEU A 23 -25.62 -1.72 28.52
CA LEU A 23 -24.40 -2.55 28.45
C LEU A 23 -23.61 -2.26 27.18
N SER A 24 -24.27 -2.23 26.02
CA SER A 24 -23.61 -1.91 24.75
C SER A 24 -23.12 -0.48 24.71
N VAL A 25 -23.88 0.48 25.23
CA VAL A 25 -23.49 1.89 25.28
C VAL A 25 -22.25 2.08 26.17
N ASN A 26 -22.24 1.54 27.38
CA ASN A 26 -21.10 1.66 28.28
C ASN A 26 -19.84 1.00 27.73
N ARG A 27 -19.97 -0.15 27.10
CA ARG A 27 -18.85 -0.85 26.45
C ARG A 27 -18.31 -0.05 25.25
N ARG A 28 -19.17 0.59 24.45
CA ARG A 28 -18.75 1.49 23.37
C ARG A 28 -17.99 2.70 23.92
N GLU A 29 -18.50 3.35 24.97
CA GLU A 29 -17.83 4.49 25.61
C GLU A 29 -16.43 4.09 26.14
N ALA A 30 -16.32 2.91 26.76
CA ALA A 30 -15.05 2.37 27.22
C ALA A 30 -14.08 2.12 26.04
N LEU A 31 -14.56 1.55 24.93
CA LEU A 31 -13.80 1.33 23.71
C LEU A 31 -13.29 2.65 23.11
N VAL A 32 -14.18 3.64 22.95
CA VAL A 32 -13.82 4.96 22.41
C VAL A 32 -12.79 5.65 23.29
N LYS A 33 -12.95 5.54 24.62
CA LYS A 33 -11.97 6.05 25.56
C LYS A 33 -10.62 5.36 25.43
N ALA A 34 -10.58 4.02 25.38
CA ALA A 34 -9.36 3.24 25.23
C ALA A 34 -8.63 3.59 23.92
N TYR A 35 -9.38 3.71 22.82
CA TYR A 35 -8.82 4.13 21.54
C TYR A 35 -8.22 5.54 21.61
N THR A 36 -9.00 6.49 22.14
CA THR A 36 -8.59 7.90 22.22
C THR A 36 -7.35 8.09 23.11
N ASP A 37 -7.29 7.39 24.24
CA ASP A 37 -6.15 7.45 25.16
C ASP A 37 -4.85 6.91 24.50
N LYS A 38 -4.96 5.90 23.63
CA LYS A 38 -3.80 5.25 23.00
C LYS A 38 -3.41 5.86 21.67
N TYR A 39 -4.36 6.21 20.81
CA TYR A 39 -4.14 6.59 19.42
C TYR A 39 -4.61 8.01 19.07
N GLY A 40 -5.31 8.68 19.98
CA GLY A 40 -5.98 9.95 19.70
C GLY A 40 -7.38 9.76 19.07
N ALA A 41 -8.12 10.86 18.94
CA ALA A 41 -9.51 10.82 18.48
C ALA A 41 -9.70 11.15 16.99
N ALA A 42 -8.61 11.38 16.24
CA ALA A 42 -8.70 11.92 14.88
C ALA A 42 -9.36 10.95 13.89
N ASP A 43 -9.09 9.66 14.05
CA ASP A 43 -9.48 8.62 13.08
C ASP A 43 -10.82 7.95 13.40
N ILE A 44 -11.48 8.34 14.51
CA ILE A 44 -12.74 7.73 14.94
C ILE A 44 -13.84 8.74 15.16
N TYR A 45 -15.07 8.25 15.11
CA TYR A 45 -16.29 8.96 15.50
C TYR A 45 -17.20 8.02 16.28
N GLU A 46 -17.60 8.41 17.47
CA GLU A 46 -18.58 7.70 18.27
C GLU A 46 -20.00 8.03 17.82
N CYS A 47 -20.71 7.06 17.24
CA CYS A 47 -22.12 7.22 16.93
C CYS A 47 -22.95 7.15 18.24
N PRO A 48 -23.74 8.18 18.58
CA PRO A 48 -24.53 8.18 19.81
C PRO A 48 -25.70 7.19 19.77
N ILE A 49 -26.07 6.73 18.57
CA ILE A 49 -27.21 5.84 18.36
C ILE A 49 -26.77 4.39 18.55
N CYS A 50 -27.34 3.71 19.55
CA CYS A 50 -27.24 2.26 19.68
C CYS A 50 -28.36 1.60 18.89
N ILE A 51 -28.03 0.62 18.05
CA ILE A 51 -29.04 -0.12 17.29
C ILE A 51 -29.59 -1.27 18.12
N VAL A 52 -30.82 -1.07 18.66
CA VAL A 52 -31.53 -2.08 19.44
C VAL A 52 -32.62 -2.71 18.56
N GLU A 53 -32.37 -3.88 17.99
CA GLU A 53 -33.26 -4.69 17.13
C GLU A 53 -34.13 -3.91 16.13
N SER A 54 -33.70 -2.67 15.79
CA SER A 54 -34.51 -1.72 15.05
C SER A 54 -33.83 -1.28 13.76
N GLU A 55 -34.49 -1.49 12.63
CA GLU A 55 -34.08 -0.91 11.36
C GLU A 55 -34.26 0.64 11.37
N ILE A 56 -35.10 1.19 12.22
CA ILE A 56 -35.24 2.65 12.41
C ILE A 56 -33.94 3.19 13.03
N HIS A 57 -33.45 2.56 14.10
CA HIS A 57 -32.17 2.93 14.70
C HIS A 57 -31.01 2.75 13.69
N MET A 58 -31.08 1.71 12.87
CA MET A 58 -30.07 1.49 11.81
C MET A 58 -30.04 2.66 10.81
N VAL A 59 -31.20 3.14 10.35
CA VAL A 59 -31.27 4.30 9.46
C VAL A 59 -30.73 5.55 10.12
N GLN A 60 -31.11 5.81 11.38
CA GLN A 60 -30.61 6.95 12.16
C GLN A 60 -29.09 6.90 12.36
N ALA A 61 -28.53 5.73 12.67
CA ALA A 61 -27.09 5.55 12.81
C ALA A 61 -26.35 5.80 11.48
N LEU A 62 -26.92 5.27 10.36
CA LEU A 62 -26.36 5.47 9.02
C LEU A 62 -26.32 6.96 8.63
N GLU A 63 -27.41 7.69 8.92
CA GLU A 63 -27.49 9.13 8.66
C GLU A 63 -26.51 9.93 9.54
N ASP A 64 -26.37 9.56 10.81
CA ASP A 64 -25.47 10.22 11.76
C ASP A 64 -24.00 10.07 11.35
N ILE A 65 -23.53 8.85 11.12
CA ILE A 65 -22.13 8.62 10.70
C ILE A 65 -21.84 9.25 9.32
N LYS A 66 -22.80 9.27 8.42
CA LYS A 66 -22.68 9.95 7.12
C LYS A 66 -22.55 11.47 7.31
N LYS A 67 -23.37 12.07 8.18
CA LYS A 67 -23.29 13.49 8.51
C LYS A 67 -21.99 13.86 9.21
N ALA A 68 -21.44 12.94 10.02
CA ALA A 68 -20.13 13.11 10.65
C ALA A 68 -18.95 12.98 9.68
N GLY A 69 -19.19 12.62 8.41
CA GLY A 69 -18.16 12.44 7.39
C GLY A 69 -17.36 11.15 7.56
N CYS A 70 -17.92 10.13 8.20
CA CYS A 70 -17.27 8.82 8.30
C CYS A 70 -17.22 8.14 6.94
N ASN A 71 -16.06 7.61 6.57
CA ASN A 71 -15.81 6.89 5.34
C ASN A 71 -15.40 5.42 5.57
N ALA A 72 -15.37 5.00 6.83
CA ALA A 72 -15.20 3.62 7.28
C ALA A 72 -16.16 3.32 8.44
N LEU A 73 -16.55 2.07 8.62
CA LEU A 73 -17.53 1.64 9.62
C LEU A 73 -16.96 0.54 10.51
N CYS A 74 -17.13 0.71 11.82
CA CYS A 74 -16.98 -0.35 12.80
C CYS A 74 -18.35 -0.67 13.43
N VAL A 75 -18.86 -1.87 13.20
CA VAL A 75 -20.01 -2.41 13.91
C VAL A 75 -19.50 -3.09 15.17
N TYR A 76 -19.87 -2.54 16.33
CA TYR A 76 -19.44 -3.01 17.62
C TYR A 76 -20.54 -3.77 18.35
N LEU A 77 -20.37 -5.08 18.48
CA LEU A 77 -21.27 -5.92 19.26
C LEU A 77 -20.98 -5.73 20.76
N GLY A 78 -21.62 -4.77 21.39
CA GLY A 78 -21.53 -4.56 22.82
C GLY A 78 -22.25 -5.66 23.63
N ASN A 79 -23.21 -6.34 22.99
CA ASN A 79 -23.80 -7.61 23.40
C ASN A 79 -24.11 -8.43 22.16
N PHE A 80 -24.98 -9.43 22.22
CA PHE A 80 -25.28 -10.38 21.14
C PHE A 80 -25.56 -9.71 19.78
N GLY A 81 -26.22 -8.56 19.74
CA GLY A 81 -26.55 -7.81 18.55
C GLY A 81 -27.79 -8.31 17.79
N PRO A 82 -28.44 -7.41 17.01
CA PRO A 82 -29.62 -7.69 16.18
C PRO A 82 -29.19 -8.06 14.77
N GLU A 83 -29.10 -9.32 14.46
CA GLU A 83 -28.57 -9.90 13.21
C GLU A 83 -29.04 -9.20 11.92
N ILE A 84 -30.29 -8.74 11.87
CA ILE A 84 -30.86 -8.06 10.69
C ILE A 84 -30.34 -6.64 10.60
N SER A 85 -30.55 -5.82 11.64
CA SER A 85 -30.27 -4.39 11.58
C SER A 85 -28.78 -4.08 11.49
N GLU A 86 -27.92 -4.83 12.19
CA GLU A 86 -26.45 -4.62 12.14
C GLU A 86 -25.87 -4.99 10.77
N THR A 87 -26.38 -6.06 10.14
CA THR A 87 -25.88 -6.47 8.83
C THR A 87 -26.49 -5.65 7.69
N LEU A 88 -27.69 -5.09 7.85
CA LEU A 88 -28.24 -4.10 6.94
C LEU A 88 -27.50 -2.76 7.05
N LEU A 89 -27.09 -2.33 8.24
CA LEU A 89 -26.20 -1.17 8.39
C LEU A 89 -24.93 -1.36 7.53
N ALA A 90 -24.27 -2.50 7.68
CA ALA A 90 -23.08 -2.82 6.91
C ALA A 90 -23.37 -2.89 5.40
N LYS A 91 -24.53 -3.40 4.99
CA LYS A 91 -24.93 -3.48 3.58
C LYS A 91 -25.14 -2.10 2.94
N HIS A 92 -25.74 -1.18 3.66
CA HIS A 92 -26.09 0.16 3.15
C HIS A 92 -25.01 1.22 3.38
N PHE A 93 -23.99 0.91 4.19
CA PHE A 93 -22.83 1.80 4.33
C PHE A 93 -21.93 1.68 3.10
N GLU A 94 -21.65 2.80 2.47
CA GLU A 94 -20.67 2.89 1.38
C GLU A 94 -19.27 3.07 1.94
N GLY A 95 -18.39 2.10 1.74
CA GLY A 95 -17.02 2.12 2.23
C GLY A 95 -16.59 0.84 2.95
N PRO A 96 -15.32 0.76 3.38
CA PRO A 96 -14.82 -0.37 4.14
C PRO A 96 -15.50 -0.47 5.51
N LYS A 97 -15.71 -1.68 5.95
CA LYS A 97 -16.40 -2.00 7.18
C LYS A 97 -15.77 -3.15 7.94
N MET A 98 -15.87 -3.10 9.25
CA MET A 98 -15.40 -4.15 10.14
C MET A 98 -16.44 -4.50 11.20
N PHE A 99 -16.27 -5.67 11.82
CA PHE A 99 -17.05 -6.14 12.95
C PHE A 99 -16.11 -6.56 14.08
N VAL A 100 -16.40 -6.12 15.29
CA VAL A 100 -15.73 -6.55 16.54
C VAL A 100 -16.76 -6.69 17.65
N ALA A 101 -16.45 -7.50 18.65
CA ALA A 101 -17.36 -7.84 19.73
C ALA A 101 -16.70 -7.70 21.11
N ALA A 102 -17.49 -7.32 22.10
CA ALA A 102 -17.05 -7.21 23.48
C ALA A 102 -16.88 -8.59 24.14
N ALA A 103 -15.75 -8.78 24.81
CA ALA A 103 -15.56 -9.93 25.69
C ALA A 103 -16.31 -9.73 27.04
N GLU A 104 -16.62 -10.84 27.71
CA GLU A 104 -16.95 -10.83 29.10
C GLU A 104 -15.64 -10.76 29.91
N GLU A 105 -15.45 -9.68 30.66
CA GLU A 105 -14.16 -9.37 31.31
C GLU A 105 -13.90 -10.18 32.60
N THR A 106 -14.97 -10.59 33.28
CA THR A 106 -14.86 -11.30 34.59
C THR A 106 -15.84 -12.46 34.63
N GLN A 107 -15.62 -13.39 35.57
CA GLN A 107 -16.57 -14.49 35.84
C GLN A 107 -17.96 -13.99 36.29
N ASP A 108 -17.99 -12.85 36.98
CA ASP A 108 -19.26 -12.26 37.44
C ASP A 108 -20.11 -11.78 36.27
N ASN A 109 -19.47 -11.36 35.15
CA ASN A 109 -20.15 -10.97 33.92
C ASN A 109 -20.90 -12.14 33.25
N LEU A 110 -20.58 -13.39 33.58
CA LEU A 110 -21.34 -14.54 33.09
C LEU A 110 -22.74 -14.65 33.73
N ILE A 111 -22.98 -13.91 34.81
CA ILE A 111 -24.26 -13.85 35.51
C ILE A 111 -24.86 -12.45 35.42
N GLN A 112 -24.08 -11.44 35.84
CA GLN A 112 -24.49 -10.03 35.85
C GLN A 112 -23.77 -9.25 34.77
N GLY A 113 -24.50 -8.60 33.88
CA GLY A 113 -23.94 -7.85 32.76
C GLY A 113 -23.49 -8.74 31.61
N ARG A 114 -24.05 -9.93 31.50
CA ARG A 114 -23.83 -10.88 30.40
C ARG A 114 -24.32 -10.29 29.09
N GLY A 115 -23.52 -10.35 28.05
CA GLY A 115 -23.79 -9.79 26.73
C GLY A 115 -23.85 -10.80 25.59
N ASP A 116 -23.19 -11.95 25.73
CA ASP A 116 -23.13 -13.02 24.72
C ASP A 116 -22.64 -12.57 23.34
N ALA A 117 -21.80 -11.52 23.28
CA ALA A 117 -21.32 -10.96 22.01
C ALA A 117 -20.44 -11.96 21.23
N TYR A 118 -19.79 -12.92 21.91
CA TYR A 118 -19.03 -13.98 21.28
C TYR A 118 -19.88 -14.83 20.33
N CYS A 119 -21.05 -15.30 20.77
CA CYS A 119 -21.96 -16.04 19.89
C CYS A 119 -22.69 -15.10 18.91
N GLY A 120 -22.92 -13.86 19.30
CA GLY A 120 -23.44 -12.82 18.41
C GLY A 120 -22.55 -12.60 17.18
N MET A 121 -21.23 -12.58 17.36
CA MET A 121 -20.29 -12.45 16.24
C MET A 121 -20.37 -13.59 15.23
N LEU A 122 -20.61 -14.83 15.69
CA LEU A 122 -20.85 -15.96 14.79
C LEU A 122 -22.09 -15.75 13.93
N ASN A 123 -23.16 -15.26 14.55
CA ASN A 123 -24.42 -15.00 13.85
C ASN A 123 -24.29 -13.78 12.91
N ALA A 124 -23.60 -12.71 13.33
CA ALA A 124 -23.30 -11.57 12.47
C ALA A 124 -22.54 -12.01 11.21
N SER A 125 -21.46 -12.79 11.37
CA SER A 125 -20.67 -13.30 10.23
C SER A 125 -21.49 -14.17 9.28
N TYR A 126 -22.35 -15.04 9.81
CA TYR A 126 -23.28 -15.83 9.01
C TYR A 126 -24.25 -14.95 8.21
N ASN A 127 -24.83 -13.94 8.85
CA ASN A 127 -25.76 -13.02 8.22
C ASN A 127 -25.13 -12.09 7.19
N LEU A 128 -23.88 -11.65 7.39
CA LEU A 128 -23.08 -10.94 6.38
C LEU A 128 -22.96 -11.79 5.11
N LYS A 129 -22.65 -13.09 5.26
CA LYS A 129 -22.55 -14.01 4.12
C LYS A 129 -23.87 -14.20 3.40
N LEU A 130 -24.99 -14.35 4.13
CA LEU A 130 -26.33 -14.45 3.53
C LEU A 130 -26.68 -13.24 2.66
N ARG A 131 -26.19 -12.05 3.02
CA ARG A 131 -26.47 -10.80 2.32
C ARG A 131 -25.40 -10.43 1.29
N ASN A 132 -24.40 -11.30 1.13
CA ASN A 132 -23.21 -11.02 0.30
C ASN A 132 -22.55 -9.68 0.65
N VAL A 133 -22.41 -9.40 1.95
CA VAL A 133 -21.73 -8.24 2.47
C VAL A 133 -20.33 -8.63 2.89
N HIS A 134 -19.33 -7.92 2.37
CA HIS A 134 -17.94 -8.10 2.73
C HIS A 134 -17.57 -7.14 3.86
N ALA A 135 -16.96 -7.67 4.92
CA ALA A 135 -16.47 -6.91 6.05
C ALA A 135 -15.16 -7.52 6.56
N TYR A 136 -14.28 -6.68 7.11
CA TYR A 136 -13.11 -7.13 7.84
C TYR A 136 -13.56 -7.70 9.19
N ILE A 137 -13.12 -8.88 9.50
CA ILE A 137 -13.25 -9.52 10.80
C ILE A 137 -11.83 -9.86 11.24
N PRO A 138 -11.34 -9.31 12.36
CA PRO A 138 -10.03 -9.63 12.89
C PRO A 138 -9.84 -11.14 13.12
N GLU A 139 -8.59 -11.59 13.19
CA GLU A 139 -8.27 -13.00 13.44
C GLU A 139 -8.94 -13.54 14.72
N TYR A 140 -8.98 -12.73 15.77
CA TYR A 140 -9.80 -12.97 16.96
C TYR A 140 -10.63 -11.73 17.25
N PRO A 141 -11.93 -11.68 16.85
CA PRO A 141 -12.72 -10.45 16.82
C PRO A 141 -13.42 -10.11 18.15
N VAL A 142 -13.06 -10.74 19.24
CA VAL A 142 -13.69 -10.56 20.56
C VAL A 142 -12.63 -10.14 21.56
N GLY A 143 -12.85 -9.03 22.26
CA GLY A 143 -11.88 -8.50 23.21
C GLY A 143 -12.47 -7.51 24.20
N ASP A 144 -11.67 -7.12 25.15
CA ASP A 144 -12.00 -5.98 26.03
C ASP A 144 -11.89 -4.64 25.24
N ALA A 145 -12.09 -3.54 25.95
CA ALA A 145 -12.06 -2.21 25.32
C ALA A 145 -10.70 -1.89 24.68
N ALA A 146 -9.59 -2.33 25.28
CA ALA A 146 -8.24 -2.09 24.76
C ALA A 146 -7.96 -2.98 23.54
N ASP A 147 -8.31 -4.26 23.60
CA ASP A 147 -8.19 -5.18 22.49
C ASP A 147 -8.99 -4.70 21.27
N CYS A 148 -10.25 -4.28 21.48
CA CYS A 148 -11.09 -3.77 20.40
C CYS A 148 -10.55 -2.44 19.82
N ALA A 149 -9.92 -1.59 20.65
CA ALA A 149 -9.25 -0.39 20.17
C ALA A 149 -8.07 -0.73 19.22
N ASP A 150 -7.28 -1.75 19.58
CA ASP A 150 -6.18 -2.22 18.74
C ASP A 150 -6.70 -2.83 17.41
N MET A 151 -7.79 -3.60 17.45
CA MET A 151 -8.43 -4.14 16.26
C MET A 151 -8.92 -3.04 15.31
N ILE A 152 -9.48 -1.94 15.84
CA ILE A 152 -9.90 -0.79 15.02
C ILE A 152 -8.67 -0.08 14.43
N HIS A 153 -7.59 0.05 15.18
CA HIS A 153 -6.35 0.65 14.68
C HIS A 153 -5.74 -0.22 13.56
N ASP A 154 -5.71 -1.54 13.72
CA ASP A 154 -5.27 -2.50 12.69
C ASP A 154 -6.14 -2.44 11.41
N PHE A 155 -7.39 -2.00 11.52
CA PHE A 155 -8.28 -1.82 10.37
C PHE A 155 -7.95 -0.57 9.54
N LEU A 156 -7.33 0.46 10.10
CA LEU A 156 -7.08 1.73 9.39
C LEU A 156 -6.31 1.54 8.07
N PRO A 157 -5.20 0.79 7.99
CA PRO A 157 -4.50 0.57 6.73
C PRO A 157 -5.35 -0.17 5.69
N ILE A 158 -6.22 -1.09 6.11
CA ILE A 158 -7.15 -1.79 5.24
C ILE A 158 -8.16 -0.80 4.67
N ALA A 159 -8.81 -0.04 5.56
CA ALA A 159 -9.80 0.96 5.18
C ALA A 159 -9.20 2.02 4.24
N ARG A 160 -8.01 2.51 4.56
CA ARG A 160 -7.30 3.50 3.74
C ARG A 160 -7.02 2.99 2.34
N THR A 161 -6.59 1.75 2.21
CA THR A 161 -6.33 1.13 0.90
C THR A 161 -7.60 0.97 0.09
N VAL A 162 -8.69 0.50 0.69
CA VAL A 162 -9.98 0.32 0.00
C VAL A 162 -10.54 1.66 -0.48
N ILE A 163 -10.52 2.69 0.39
CA ILE A 163 -10.93 4.06 0.03
C ILE A 163 -10.02 4.60 -1.08
N GLY A 164 -8.71 4.38 -0.95
CA GLY A 164 -7.74 4.82 -1.95
C GLY A 164 -8.01 4.22 -3.32
N LEU A 165 -8.15 2.91 -3.41
CA LEU A 165 -8.35 2.21 -4.68
C LEU A 165 -9.66 2.60 -5.36
N SER A 166 -10.74 2.77 -4.60
CA SER A 166 -12.04 3.19 -5.16
C SER A 166 -12.03 4.58 -5.79
N GLU A 167 -11.02 5.40 -5.45
CA GLU A 167 -10.86 6.77 -5.94
C GLU A 167 -9.53 6.98 -6.69
N LEU A 168 -8.84 5.88 -7.06
CA LEU A 168 -7.57 5.91 -7.76
C LEU A 168 -7.76 5.98 -9.28
N LYS A 169 -6.95 6.83 -9.91
CA LYS A 169 -6.64 6.76 -11.35
C LYS A 169 -5.16 6.46 -11.54
N ILE A 170 -4.85 5.46 -12.33
CA ILE A 170 -3.48 5.23 -12.84
C ILE A 170 -3.37 5.88 -14.20
N ILE A 171 -2.41 6.78 -14.37
CA ILE A 171 -2.11 7.45 -15.62
C ILE A 171 -0.86 6.80 -16.21
N SER A 172 -0.97 6.21 -17.39
CA SER A 172 0.16 5.56 -18.06
C SER A 172 0.58 6.31 -19.32
N PHE A 173 1.89 6.32 -19.61
CA PHE A 173 2.48 6.93 -20.78
C PHE A 173 3.20 5.89 -21.66
N GLY A 174 2.54 5.51 -22.72
CA GLY A 174 2.98 4.50 -23.69
C GLY A 174 2.60 3.09 -23.31
N PRO A 175 2.82 2.11 -24.20
CA PRO A 175 2.90 0.72 -23.79
C PRO A 175 4.25 0.48 -23.08
N ARG A 176 4.34 -0.60 -22.29
CA ARG A 176 5.63 -1.10 -21.80
C ARG A 176 6.67 -1.17 -22.92
N PRO A 177 7.97 -1.16 -22.62
CA PRO A 177 9.00 -1.37 -23.63
C PRO A 177 8.82 -2.70 -24.38
N LEU A 178 9.22 -2.72 -25.65
CA LEU A 178 9.21 -3.93 -26.47
C LEU A 178 10.05 -5.03 -25.78
N ASN A 179 9.58 -6.27 -25.81
CA ASN A 179 10.18 -7.43 -25.16
C ASN A 179 10.19 -7.40 -23.61
N PHE A 180 9.51 -6.42 -22.97
CA PHE A 180 9.40 -6.34 -21.51
C PHE A 180 8.03 -6.85 -21.03
N LEU A 181 7.69 -8.11 -21.38
CA LEU A 181 6.39 -8.73 -21.12
C LEU A 181 6.10 -8.90 -19.61
N ALA A 182 7.13 -8.81 -18.76
CA ALA A 182 6.99 -8.79 -17.32
C ALA A 182 6.06 -7.67 -16.81
N CYS A 183 5.97 -6.56 -17.56
CA CYS A 183 5.07 -5.44 -17.26
C CYS A 183 3.75 -5.50 -18.04
N ASN A 184 3.36 -6.67 -18.57
CA ASN A 184 2.06 -6.83 -19.21
C ASN A 184 0.93 -6.69 -18.15
N ALA A 185 -0.08 -5.91 -18.46
CA ALA A 185 -1.13 -5.56 -17.54
C ALA A 185 -2.54 -5.87 -18.08
N PRO A 186 -3.13 -7.03 -17.72
CA PRO A 186 -4.56 -7.26 -17.96
C PRO A 186 -5.39 -6.26 -17.14
N ILE A 187 -6.03 -5.29 -17.80
CA ILE A 187 -6.66 -4.14 -17.15
C ILE A 187 -8.01 -4.45 -16.49
N GLN A 188 -8.66 -5.55 -16.84
CA GLN A 188 -9.98 -5.90 -16.30
C GLN A 188 -9.99 -5.96 -14.76
N GLN A 189 -8.93 -6.47 -14.15
CA GLN A 189 -8.85 -6.59 -12.69
C GLN A 189 -8.66 -5.24 -11.99
N LEU A 190 -8.11 -4.23 -12.66
CA LEU A 190 -8.05 -2.87 -12.14
C LEU A 190 -9.46 -2.31 -11.94
N TYR A 191 -10.32 -2.43 -12.95
CA TYR A 191 -11.72 -2.01 -12.85
C TYR A 191 -12.50 -2.79 -11.78
N ASN A 192 -12.22 -4.08 -11.62
CA ASN A 192 -12.82 -4.88 -10.53
C ASN A 192 -12.42 -4.38 -9.14
N LEU A 193 -11.23 -3.80 -9.01
CA LEU A 193 -10.75 -3.15 -7.78
C LEU A 193 -11.25 -1.70 -7.61
N GLY A 194 -12.00 -1.17 -8.58
CA GLY A 194 -12.48 0.22 -8.59
C GLY A 194 -11.47 1.23 -9.14
N VAL A 195 -10.34 0.76 -9.66
CA VAL A 195 -9.26 1.60 -10.20
C VAL A 195 -9.55 1.97 -11.66
N GLU A 196 -9.47 3.26 -11.98
CA GLU A 196 -9.46 3.73 -13.37
C GLU A 196 -8.06 3.74 -13.94
N ILE A 197 -7.97 3.49 -15.24
CA ILE A 197 -6.72 3.63 -15.98
C ILE A 197 -6.91 4.57 -17.16
N GLU A 198 -5.93 5.46 -17.35
CA GLU A 198 -5.83 6.35 -18.49
C GLU A 198 -4.55 6.04 -19.25
N GLU A 199 -4.70 5.59 -20.49
CA GLU A 199 -3.57 5.19 -21.34
C GLU A 199 -3.28 6.30 -22.36
N ASN A 200 -2.10 6.91 -22.24
CA ASN A 200 -1.60 7.97 -23.10
C ASN A 200 -0.36 7.52 -23.88
N SER A 201 -0.02 8.20 -24.96
CA SER A 201 1.23 7.95 -25.66
C SER A 201 2.38 8.79 -25.09
N GLU A 202 3.62 8.36 -25.32
CA GLU A 202 4.79 9.18 -25.02
C GLU A 202 4.86 10.46 -25.86
N LEU A 203 4.18 10.50 -27.01
CA LEU A 203 4.10 11.70 -27.85
C LEU A 203 3.23 12.78 -27.18
N ASP A 204 2.12 12.38 -26.53
CA ASP A 204 1.27 13.30 -25.79
C ASP A 204 2.04 13.92 -24.62
N LEU A 205 2.81 13.09 -23.89
CA LEU A 205 3.69 13.56 -22.83
C LEU A 205 4.78 14.48 -23.34
N PHE A 206 5.38 14.17 -24.49
CA PHE A 206 6.43 15.02 -25.08
C PHE A 206 5.88 16.37 -25.58
N GLU A 207 4.69 16.38 -26.15
CA GLU A 207 4.01 17.63 -26.53
C GLU A 207 3.72 18.50 -25.28
N ALA A 208 3.18 17.89 -24.22
CA ALA A 208 2.93 18.57 -22.97
C ALA A 208 4.23 19.13 -22.35
N PHE A 209 5.30 18.35 -22.36
CA PHE A 209 6.62 18.80 -21.91
C PHE A 209 7.09 20.03 -22.68
N ASN A 210 6.96 20.03 -24.01
CA ASN A 210 7.36 21.18 -24.84
C ASN A 210 6.50 22.43 -24.54
N LYS A 211 5.22 22.26 -24.23
CA LYS A 211 4.34 23.40 -23.83
C LYS A 211 4.77 24.06 -22.51
N HIS A 212 5.45 23.33 -21.63
CA HIS A 212 6.01 23.86 -20.39
C HIS A 212 7.38 24.52 -20.56
N ALA A 213 7.91 24.62 -21.79
CA ALA A 213 9.19 25.29 -22.03
C ALA A 213 9.13 26.75 -21.60
N GLY A 214 9.99 27.16 -20.67
CA GLY A 214 10.01 28.52 -20.14
C GLY A 214 8.91 28.85 -19.12
N ASP A 215 8.23 27.85 -18.54
CA ASP A 215 7.24 28.05 -17.47
C ASP A 215 7.87 28.84 -16.32
N ALA A 216 7.16 29.86 -15.84
CA ALA A 216 7.63 30.78 -14.79
C ALA A 216 7.89 30.10 -13.43
N ARG A 217 7.34 28.90 -13.20
CA ARG A 217 7.54 28.09 -11.97
C ARG A 217 8.85 27.30 -11.97
N ILE A 218 9.50 27.12 -13.12
CA ILE A 218 10.74 26.34 -13.24
C ILE A 218 11.80 26.75 -12.23
N PRO A 219 12.14 28.06 -12.04
CA PRO A 219 13.16 28.47 -11.08
C PRO A 219 12.86 28.08 -9.64
N GLU A 220 11.60 28.06 -9.21
CA GLU A 220 11.18 27.63 -7.87
C GLU A 220 11.41 26.13 -7.67
N VAL A 221 11.01 25.32 -8.66
CA VAL A 221 11.21 23.86 -8.62
C VAL A 221 12.69 23.51 -8.65
N VAL A 222 13.50 24.21 -9.44
CA VAL A 222 14.98 24.06 -9.46
C VAL A 222 15.56 24.35 -8.09
N ALA A 223 15.17 25.44 -7.43
CA ALA A 223 15.68 25.76 -6.09
C ALA A 223 15.31 24.69 -5.04
N ASP A 224 14.11 24.10 -5.15
CA ASP A 224 13.70 22.99 -4.30
C ASP A 224 14.51 21.72 -4.58
N MET A 225 14.79 21.41 -5.85
CA MET A 225 15.66 20.30 -6.24
C MET A 225 17.11 20.48 -5.74
N GLU A 226 17.66 21.69 -5.85
CA GLU A 226 18.99 22.00 -5.34
C GLU A 226 19.09 21.82 -3.82
N LYS A 227 18.05 22.25 -3.10
CA LYS A 227 17.97 22.05 -1.65
C LYS A 227 17.87 20.58 -1.27
N GLU A 228 17.08 19.79 -1.99
CA GLU A 228 16.93 18.36 -1.73
C GLU A 228 18.23 17.58 -1.99
N LEU A 229 18.88 17.84 -3.10
CA LEU A 229 20.10 17.14 -3.50
C LEU A 229 21.34 17.61 -2.72
N GLY A 230 21.40 18.89 -2.34
CA GLY A 230 22.54 19.45 -1.64
C GLY A 230 23.87 19.16 -2.36
N THR A 231 24.84 18.56 -1.66
CA THR A 231 26.14 18.17 -2.22
C THR A 231 26.05 17.02 -3.23
N GLY A 232 24.96 16.29 -3.27
CA GLY A 232 24.66 15.22 -4.24
C GLY A 232 24.24 15.72 -5.61
N ASN A 233 24.05 17.03 -5.78
CA ASN A 233 23.77 17.64 -7.09
C ASN A 233 25.03 17.65 -7.97
N LYS A 234 25.27 16.57 -8.71
CA LYS A 234 26.43 16.45 -9.63
C LYS A 234 26.11 16.86 -11.07
N LYS A 235 24.86 17.21 -11.34
CA LYS A 235 24.35 17.54 -12.67
C LYS A 235 23.42 18.77 -12.66
N PRO A 236 23.90 19.92 -12.16
CA PRO A 236 23.07 21.12 -12.05
C PRO A 236 22.54 21.61 -13.41
N GLU A 237 23.25 21.32 -14.50
CA GLU A 237 22.91 21.76 -15.85
C GLU A 237 21.59 21.19 -16.39
N ILE A 238 21.07 20.10 -15.81
CA ILE A 238 19.82 19.49 -16.28
C ILE A 238 18.62 19.82 -15.40
N LEU A 239 18.81 20.49 -14.25
CA LEU A 239 17.73 20.73 -13.28
C LEU A 239 16.54 21.47 -13.89
N ALA A 240 16.79 22.44 -14.77
CA ALA A 240 15.72 23.18 -15.43
C ALA A 240 14.82 22.26 -16.30
N LYS A 241 15.40 21.28 -16.99
CA LYS A 241 14.63 20.28 -17.76
C LYS A 241 13.88 19.31 -16.87
N LEU A 242 14.49 18.89 -15.76
CA LEU A 242 13.84 18.02 -14.77
C LEU A 242 12.66 18.76 -14.10
N ALA A 243 12.84 20.04 -13.75
CA ALA A 243 11.78 20.89 -13.21
C ALA A 243 10.62 21.08 -14.21
N GLN A 244 10.94 21.33 -15.48
CA GLN A 244 9.95 21.37 -16.55
C GLN A 244 9.16 20.06 -16.65
N TYR A 245 9.83 18.91 -16.53
CA TYR A 245 9.18 17.60 -16.56
C TYR A 245 8.33 17.33 -15.32
N GLU A 246 8.79 17.72 -14.13
CA GLU A 246 7.99 17.63 -12.90
C GLU A 246 6.70 18.46 -13.02
N LEU A 247 6.79 19.70 -13.50
CA LEU A 247 5.64 20.54 -13.75
C LEU A 247 4.69 19.92 -14.79
N THR A 248 5.23 19.34 -15.84
CA THR A 248 4.43 18.64 -16.86
C THR A 248 3.60 17.52 -16.25
N LEU A 249 4.21 16.67 -15.42
CA LEU A 249 3.50 15.56 -14.77
C LEU A 249 2.48 16.04 -13.73
N THR A 250 2.82 17.06 -12.95
CA THR A 250 1.92 17.58 -11.91
C THR A 250 0.70 18.28 -12.53
N ASP A 251 0.89 19.06 -13.58
CA ASP A 251 -0.22 19.72 -14.29
C ASP A 251 -1.07 18.69 -15.04
N TRP A 252 -0.45 17.65 -15.63
CA TRP A 252 -1.19 16.55 -16.23
C TRP A 252 -2.10 15.86 -15.22
N VAL A 253 -1.58 15.55 -14.05
CA VAL A 253 -2.36 14.95 -12.96
C VAL A 253 -3.56 15.82 -12.59
N GLU A 254 -3.37 17.13 -12.40
CA GLU A 254 -4.44 18.04 -12.03
C GLU A 254 -5.50 18.18 -13.14
N GLU A 255 -5.10 18.17 -14.40
CA GLU A 255 -6.02 18.30 -15.54
C GLU A 255 -6.81 17.00 -15.79
N TYR A 256 -6.14 15.84 -15.72
CA TYR A 256 -6.70 14.57 -16.18
C TYR A 256 -7.16 13.61 -15.09
N ARG A 257 -6.91 13.88 -13.80
CA ARG A 257 -7.45 13.03 -12.72
C ARG A 257 -8.98 12.92 -12.73
N GLY A 258 -9.67 13.91 -13.32
CA GLY A 258 -11.12 13.96 -13.38
C GLY A 258 -11.75 14.11 -11.99
N TYR A 259 -12.75 13.27 -11.69
CA TYR A 259 -13.40 13.26 -10.38
C TYR A 259 -12.64 12.43 -9.34
N ARG A 260 -11.62 11.67 -9.76
CA ARG A 260 -10.82 10.83 -8.85
C ARG A 260 -9.98 11.69 -7.90
N LYS A 261 -9.78 11.21 -6.69
CA LYS A 261 -9.04 11.95 -5.66
C LYS A 261 -7.56 11.62 -5.66
N TYR A 262 -7.21 10.38 -6.00
CA TYR A 262 -5.86 9.85 -5.92
C TYR A 262 -5.36 9.44 -7.30
N VAL A 263 -4.04 9.55 -7.48
CA VAL A 263 -3.37 9.23 -8.74
C VAL A 263 -2.09 8.48 -8.49
N ALA A 264 -1.72 7.66 -9.47
CA ALA A 264 -0.40 7.08 -9.59
C ALA A 264 -0.01 7.06 -11.07
N ILE A 265 1.27 7.02 -11.38
CA ILE A 265 1.78 7.16 -12.75
C ILE A 265 2.60 5.93 -13.13
N ALA A 266 2.41 5.44 -14.34
CA ALA A 266 3.24 4.41 -14.96
C ALA A 266 3.91 4.98 -16.21
N GLY A 267 5.24 5.18 -16.15
CA GLY A 267 6.01 5.73 -17.24
C GLY A 267 7.19 4.83 -17.63
N LYS A 268 7.95 5.21 -18.65
CA LYS A 268 9.19 4.51 -19.02
C LYS A 268 10.26 5.49 -19.45
N CYS A 269 11.52 5.11 -19.30
CA CYS A 269 12.67 5.92 -19.68
C CYS A 269 13.38 5.43 -20.97
N TRP A 270 12.93 4.31 -21.56
CA TRP A 270 13.54 3.73 -22.75
C TRP A 270 12.50 3.06 -23.66
N PRO A 271 12.75 2.85 -24.98
CA PRO A 271 14.05 3.06 -25.63
C PRO A 271 14.28 4.49 -26.17
N ALA A 272 13.24 5.33 -26.29
CA ALA A 272 13.35 6.61 -27.00
C ALA A 272 13.31 7.85 -26.10
N PHE A 273 12.93 7.72 -24.85
CA PHE A 273 12.73 8.84 -23.93
C PHE A 273 13.98 9.74 -23.84
N GLN A 274 15.15 9.14 -23.60
CA GLN A 274 16.40 9.88 -23.40
C GLN A 274 16.76 10.77 -24.60
N THR A 275 16.57 10.24 -25.81
CA THR A 275 16.93 10.97 -27.03
C THR A 275 15.95 12.07 -27.37
N GLN A 276 14.69 11.97 -26.92
CA GLN A 276 13.66 12.98 -27.17
C GLN A 276 13.65 14.06 -26.08
N PHE A 277 13.69 13.70 -24.82
CA PHE A 277 13.67 14.63 -23.71
C PHE A 277 15.06 15.16 -23.33
N GLY A 278 16.12 14.41 -23.63
CA GLY A 278 17.51 14.77 -23.35
C GLY A 278 17.95 14.52 -21.90
N PHE A 279 17.24 13.64 -21.17
CA PHE A 279 17.54 13.22 -19.80
C PHE A 279 16.81 11.91 -19.48
N VAL A 280 17.01 11.34 -18.29
CA VAL A 280 16.20 10.23 -17.74
C VAL A 280 15.30 10.72 -16.60
N PRO A 281 14.05 10.21 -16.44
CA PRO A 281 13.06 10.75 -15.51
C PRO A 281 13.24 10.30 -14.06
N CYS A 282 14.20 9.42 -13.76
CA CYS A 282 14.29 8.67 -12.50
C CYS A 282 14.22 9.58 -11.26
N TYR A 283 14.97 10.70 -11.23
CA TYR A 283 14.95 11.63 -10.11
C TYR A 283 13.59 12.30 -9.92
N VAL A 284 12.93 12.70 -11.00
CA VAL A 284 11.58 13.28 -10.92
C VAL A 284 10.58 12.24 -10.41
N ASN A 285 10.68 10.99 -10.89
CA ASN A 285 9.85 9.90 -10.41
C ASN A 285 10.04 9.68 -8.90
N SER A 286 11.30 9.70 -8.42
CA SER A 286 11.61 9.57 -6.99
C SER A 286 11.01 10.69 -6.15
N ARG A 287 11.00 11.92 -6.66
CA ARG A 287 10.42 13.09 -5.98
C ARG A 287 8.90 12.97 -5.86
N LEU A 288 8.21 12.59 -6.92
CA LEU A 288 6.76 12.40 -6.91
C LEU A 288 6.37 11.27 -5.96
N THR A 289 7.06 10.14 -6.03
CA THR A 289 6.87 9.01 -5.08
C THR A 289 7.11 9.45 -3.64
N GLY A 290 8.14 10.26 -3.38
CA GLY A 290 8.42 10.85 -2.06
C GLY A 290 7.35 11.81 -1.55
N ARG A 291 6.45 12.28 -2.42
CA ARG A 291 5.29 13.13 -2.11
C ARG A 291 3.98 12.34 -2.10
N GLY A 292 4.04 11.01 -2.14
CA GLY A 292 2.88 10.12 -2.10
C GLY A 292 2.19 9.91 -3.45
N ILE A 293 2.81 10.32 -4.56
CA ILE A 293 2.36 10.01 -5.93
C ILE A 293 3.30 8.97 -6.53
N PRO A 294 3.00 7.67 -6.42
CA PRO A 294 3.87 6.65 -6.96
C PRO A 294 4.07 6.79 -8.46
N VAL A 295 5.32 6.63 -8.92
CA VAL A 295 5.68 6.64 -10.33
C VAL A 295 6.54 5.42 -10.64
N SER A 296 5.95 4.38 -11.20
CA SER A 296 6.69 3.17 -11.60
C SER A 296 7.36 3.33 -12.96
N CYS A 297 8.44 2.57 -13.18
CA CYS A 297 9.14 2.49 -14.46
C CYS A 297 8.59 1.36 -15.34
N GLU A 298 9.02 1.32 -16.61
CA GLU A 298 8.67 0.33 -17.64
C GLU A 298 7.15 0.17 -17.89
N VAL A 299 6.36 1.18 -17.50
CA VAL A 299 4.89 1.14 -17.53
C VAL A 299 4.36 -0.10 -16.80
N ASP A 300 4.97 -0.41 -15.64
CA ASP A 300 4.51 -1.50 -14.78
C ASP A 300 3.28 -1.06 -13.98
N ILE A 301 2.11 -1.19 -14.58
CA ILE A 301 0.82 -0.75 -14.01
C ILE A 301 0.52 -1.47 -12.69
N TYR A 302 0.81 -2.77 -12.59
CA TYR A 302 0.63 -3.51 -11.32
C TYR A 302 1.72 -3.21 -10.29
N GLY A 303 2.92 -2.80 -10.74
CA GLY A 303 3.93 -2.21 -9.88
C GLY A 303 3.43 -0.89 -9.28
N THR A 304 2.90 0.00 -10.12
CA THR A 304 2.26 1.27 -9.70
C THR A 304 1.14 1.04 -8.69
N LEU A 305 0.25 0.08 -8.97
CA LEU A 305 -0.83 -0.32 -8.06
C LEU A 305 -0.27 -0.79 -6.72
N SER A 306 0.77 -1.62 -6.74
CA SER A 306 1.40 -2.15 -5.53
C SER A 306 2.05 -1.02 -4.72
N GLU A 307 2.78 -0.09 -5.36
CA GLU A 307 3.33 1.08 -4.68
C GLU A 307 2.24 1.94 -4.04
N PHE A 308 1.10 2.16 -4.72
CA PHE A 308 -0.01 2.92 -4.15
C PHE A 308 -0.64 2.21 -2.93
N ILE A 309 -0.83 0.88 -3.00
CA ILE A 309 -1.29 0.08 -1.87
C ILE A 309 -0.34 0.23 -0.67
N GLY A 310 0.97 0.13 -0.89
CA GLY A 310 1.94 0.31 0.17
C GLY A 310 1.97 1.73 0.73
N THR A 311 1.81 2.74 -0.11
CA THR A 311 1.67 4.14 0.33
C THR A 311 0.44 4.30 1.23
N CYS A 312 -0.69 3.66 0.90
CA CYS A 312 -1.89 3.66 1.76
C CYS A 312 -1.65 2.94 3.08
N VAL A 313 -0.93 1.82 3.07
CA VAL A 313 -0.66 1.01 4.27
C VAL A 313 0.35 1.69 5.19
N SER A 314 1.47 2.14 4.64
CA SER A 314 2.57 2.71 5.44
C SER A 314 2.44 4.21 5.71
N GLN A 315 1.65 4.93 4.92
CA GLN A 315 1.57 6.40 4.87
C GLN A 315 2.94 7.06 4.61
N ASP A 316 3.82 6.34 3.94
CA ASP A 316 5.19 6.77 3.65
C ASP A 316 5.56 6.43 2.20
N ALA A 317 6.68 6.97 1.74
CA ALA A 317 7.23 6.66 0.43
C ALA A 317 7.60 5.19 0.33
N VAL A 318 7.19 4.57 -0.76
CA VAL A 318 7.54 3.20 -1.16
C VAL A 318 8.48 3.25 -2.35
N THR A 319 8.97 2.11 -2.82
CA THR A 319 9.75 2.04 -4.06
C THR A 319 9.47 0.74 -4.80
N LEU A 320 9.57 0.78 -6.13
CA LEU A 320 9.55 -0.42 -6.97
C LEU A 320 11.00 -0.84 -7.23
N LEU A 321 11.32 -2.10 -6.95
CA LEU A 321 12.67 -2.65 -7.16
C LEU A 321 12.63 -3.98 -7.90
N ASP A 322 13.72 -4.24 -8.62
CA ASP A 322 14.02 -5.55 -9.17
C ASP A 322 14.54 -6.48 -8.08
N ILE A 323 14.12 -7.72 -8.07
CA ILE A 323 14.93 -8.82 -7.53
C ILE A 323 16.05 -9.03 -8.55
N ASN A 324 17.12 -8.25 -8.41
CA ASN A 324 18.05 -8.01 -9.50
C ASN A 324 19.12 -9.11 -9.62
N ASN A 325 19.86 -9.34 -8.56
CA ASN A 325 20.96 -10.29 -8.54
C ASN A 325 21.02 -11.07 -7.23
N SER A 326 21.63 -12.26 -7.27
CA SER A 326 22.14 -12.85 -6.03
C SER A 326 23.28 -11.99 -5.47
N VAL A 327 23.43 -11.95 -4.16
CA VAL A 327 24.58 -11.28 -3.55
C VAL A 327 25.85 -12.02 -3.99
N PRO A 328 26.92 -11.31 -4.48
CA PRO A 328 28.19 -11.93 -4.81
C PRO A 328 28.77 -12.70 -3.63
N LYS A 329 29.40 -13.86 -3.90
CA LYS A 329 29.90 -14.72 -2.82
C LYS A 329 30.96 -14.05 -1.94
N ASP A 330 31.85 -13.27 -2.51
CA ASP A 330 32.86 -12.50 -1.79
C ASP A 330 32.22 -11.45 -0.88
N MET A 331 31.23 -10.72 -1.36
CA MET A 331 30.45 -9.78 -0.55
C MET A 331 29.73 -10.48 0.61
N TYR A 332 29.12 -11.64 0.36
CA TYR A 332 28.48 -12.42 1.41
C TYR A 332 29.48 -12.89 2.47
N GLU A 333 30.59 -13.50 2.07
CA GLU A 333 31.62 -14.00 2.98
C GLU A 333 32.27 -12.89 3.82
N GLU A 334 32.52 -11.71 3.21
CA GLU A 334 33.19 -10.59 3.87
C GLU A 334 32.26 -9.75 4.75
N SER A 335 30.99 -9.57 4.33
CA SER A 335 30.13 -8.53 4.91
C SER A 335 28.89 -9.06 5.61
N ILE A 336 28.47 -10.29 5.38
CA ILE A 336 27.20 -10.84 5.89
C ILE A 336 27.42 -12.04 6.80
N LYS A 337 28.12 -13.05 6.31
CA LYS A 337 28.34 -14.32 7.01
C LYS A 337 28.97 -14.10 8.40
N GLY A 338 28.31 -14.65 9.41
CA GLY A 338 28.71 -14.53 10.81
C GLY A 338 28.52 -13.15 11.45
N LYS A 339 27.98 -12.17 10.71
CA LYS A 339 27.59 -10.86 11.22
C LYS A 339 26.09 -10.71 11.33
N PHE A 340 25.36 -11.38 10.44
CA PHE A 340 23.89 -11.42 10.40
C PHE A 340 23.43 -12.89 10.33
N ASP A 341 22.24 -13.17 10.85
CA ASP A 341 21.69 -14.53 10.89
C ASP A 341 20.90 -14.84 9.59
N TYR A 342 21.59 -14.74 8.46
CA TYR A 342 21.04 -15.06 7.14
C TYR A 342 21.98 -15.99 6.37
N LYS A 343 21.41 -16.96 5.68
CA LYS A 343 22.12 -17.76 4.68
C LYS A 343 22.32 -16.93 3.42
N HIS A 344 23.28 -17.31 2.58
CA HIS A 344 23.48 -16.67 1.29
C HIS A 344 22.21 -16.66 0.43
N THR A 345 21.43 -17.74 0.47
CA THR A 345 20.16 -17.90 -0.25
C THR A 345 19.02 -17.04 0.31
N ASP A 346 19.19 -16.46 1.50
CA ASP A 346 18.22 -15.55 2.08
C ASP A 346 18.43 -14.09 1.62
N THR A 347 19.51 -13.85 0.86
CA THR A 347 19.92 -12.50 0.43
C THR A 347 19.84 -12.30 -1.08
N PHE A 348 19.56 -11.08 -1.50
CA PHE A 348 19.60 -10.66 -2.90
C PHE A 348 19.92 -9.18 -3.02
N MET A 349 20.33 -8.76 -4.21
CA MET A 349 20.47 -7.35 -4.55
C MET A 349 19.13 -6.82 -5.04
N GLY A 350 18.50 -5.92 -4.26
CA GLY A 350 17.37 -5.15 -4.71
C GLY A 350 17.86 -3.90 -5.43
N PHE A 351 17.38 -3.64 -6.64
CA PHE A 351 17.92 -2.59 -7.51
C PHE A 351 16.84 -1.92 -8.34
N HIS A 352 17.00 -0.62 -8.56
CA HIS A 352 16.41 0.08 -9.72
C HIS A 352 17.34 1.21 -10.16
N CYS A 353 17.10 1.74 -11.37
CA CYS A 353 18.02 2.74 -11.96
C CYS A 353 18.16 4.05 -11.18
N GLY A 354 17.26 4.37 -10.23
CA GLY A 354 17.37 5.60 -9.44
C GLY A 354 16.05 6.32 -9.20
N ASN A 355 14.94 5.56 -9.05
CA ASN A 355 13.61 6.10 -8.74
C ASN A 355 13.22 5.95 -7.26
N THR A 356 14.09 5.43 -6.41
CA THR A 356 13.85 5.40 -4.97
C THR A 356 13.93 6.82 -4.40
N CYS A 357 12.96 7.18 -3.55
CA CYS A 357 12.90 8.49 -2.90
C CYS A 357 14.19 8.78 -2.10
N SER A 358 14.72 10.01 -2.22
CA SER A 358 15.96 10.46 -1.55
C SER A 358 15.98 10.18 -0.05
N LYS A 359 14.81 10.29 0.62
CA LYS A 359 14.66 10.01 2.06
C LYS A 359 14.87 8.54 2.44
N LYS A 360 14.82 7.63 1.46
CA LYS A 360 15.01 6.18 1.64
C LYS A 360 16.38 5.71 1.19
N LEU A 361 17.26 6.64 0.87
CA LEU A 361 18.67 6.38 0.55
C LEU A 361 19.57 6.84 1.70
N ALA A 362 20.59 6.05 2.03
CA ALA A 362 21.58 6.41 3.06
C ALA A 362 22.41 7.65 2.64
N SER A 363 22.64 7.78 1.35
CA SER A 363 23.18 8.97 0.68
C SER A 363 22.76 8.94 -0.77
N CYS A 364 22.60 10.09 -1.41
CA CYS A 364 22.22 10.10 -2.82
C CYS A 364 23.02 11.12 -3.62
N GLU A 365 23.28 10.76 -4.87
CA GLU A 365 23.89 11.63 -5.87
C GLU A 365 23.12 11.54 -7.18
N MET A 366 22.83 12.67 -7.79
CA MET A 366 22.25 12.69 -9.14
C MET A 366 23.36 12.51 -10.16
N LYS A 367 23.25 11.45 -10.96
CA LYS A 367 24.24 11.03 -11.96
C LYS A 367 23.60 10.73 -13.31
N TYR A 368 24.37 10.08 -14.17
CA TYR A 368 23.90 9.50 -15.42
C TYR A 368 23.55 8.03 -15.25
N GLN A 369 22.56 7.57 -16.01
CA GLN A 369 22.11 6.18 -15.96
C GLN A 369 23.12 5.28 -16.69
N MET A 370 23.84 4.48 -15.94
CA MET A 370 25.02 3.73 -16.41
C MET A 370 24.65 2.64 -17.43
N ILE A 371 23.49 2.01 -17.32
CA ILE A 371 23.07 0.96 -18.26
C ILE A 371 22.85 1.56 -19.66
N MET A 372 22.13 2.68 -19.74
CA MET A 372 21.82 3.34 -21.02
C MET A 372 23.04 4.03 -21.62
N ALA A 373 23.94 4.55 -20.80
CA ALA A 373 25.19 5.16 -21.26
C ALA A 373 26.14 4.20 -21.99
N ARG A 374 25.85 2.88 -21.95
CA ARG A 374 26.59 1.90 -22.77
C ARG A 374 26.28 2.00 -24.28
N SER A 375 25.11 2.53 -24.62
CA SER A 375 24.60 2.59 -26.01
C SER A 375 24.17 3.99 -26.45
N LEU A 376 24.06 4.93 -25.52
CA LEU A 376 23.62 6.31 -25.76
C LEU A 376 24.70 7.31 -25.30
N PRO A 377 24.72 8.53 -25.85
CA PRO A 377 25.54 9.61 -25.30
C PRO A 377 25.23 9.85 -23.82
N VAL A 378 26.26 10.04 -23.00
CA VAL A 378 26.12 10.21 -21.53
C VAL A 378 25.22 11.41 -21.21
N GLU A 379 25.30 12.47 -22.02
CA GLU A 379 24.57 13.72 -21.83
C GLU A 379 23.04 13.52 -21.78
N VAL A 380 22.50 12.59 -22.56
CA VAL A 380 21.07 12.30 -22.59
C VAL A 380 20.64 11.27 -21.52
N THR A 381 21.57 10.74 -20.76
CA THR A 381 21.30 9.74 -19.69
C THR A 381 21.41 10.32 -18.28
N ASN A 382 21.63 11.63 -18.14
CA ASN A 382 21.64 12.31 -16.84
C ASN A 382 20.22 12.34 -16.21
N GLY A 383 20.13 12.33 -14.88
CA GLY A 383 18.87 12.47 -14.13
C GLY A 383 18.48 11.25 -13.31
N THR A 384 19.39 10.29 -13.11
CA THR A 384 19.20 9.19 -12.16
C THR A 384 19.63 9.60 -10.75
N LEU A 385 18.98 9.07 -9.72
CA LEU A 385 19.35 9.27 -8.32
C LEU A 385 19.98 7.98 -7.78
N GLU A 386 21.28 8.01 -7.55
CA GLU A 386 22.05 6.85 -7.09
C GLU A 386 22.32 6.92 -5.60
N GLY A 387 22.28 5.76 -4.94
CA GLY A 387 22.67 5.59 -3.55
C GLY A 387 22.29 4.23 -3.01
N ASP A 388 22.97 3.84 -1.94
CA ASP A 388 22.59 2.66 -1.17
C ASP A 388 21.25 2.93 -0.47
N ILE A 389 20.31 1.99 -0.58
CA ILE A 389 19.03 2.05 0.14
C ILE A 389 19.33 1.99 1.64
N ALA A 390 18.67 2.86 2.40
CA ALA A 390 18.88 2.96 3.84
C ALA A 390 18.59 1.63 4.55
N PRO A 391 19.49 1.17 5.43
CA PRO A 391 19.26 -0.05 6.21
C PRO A 391 18.04 0.05 7.10
N GLY A 392 17.36 -1.08 7.31
CA GLY A 392 16.20 -1.18 8.18
C GLY A 392 15.17 -2.19 7.69
N ASP A 393 14.12 -2.33 8.48
CA ASP A 393 13.02 -3.24 8.21
C ASP A 393 12.29 -2.90 6.91
N ILE A 394 11.91 -3.95 6.16
CA ILE A 394 11.11 -3.81 4.93
C ILE A 394 10.02 -4.86 4.85
N THR A 395 9.01 -4.53 4.06
CA THR A 395 8.07 -5.50 3.50
C THR A 395 8.15 -5.44 1.98
N PHE A 396 8.50 -6.57 1.37
CA PHE A 396 8.58 -6.76 -0.07
C PHE A 396 7.31 -7.48 -0.54
N TYR A 397 6.58 -6.91 -1.49
CA TYR A 397 5.25 -7.40 -1.86
C TYR A 397 4.87 -7.02 -3.28
N ARG A 398 3.86 -7.70 -3.81
CA ARG A 398 3.26 -7.36 -5.10
C ARG A 398 1.82 -7.89 -5.18
N LEU A 399 0.92 -7.08 -5.71
CA LEU A 399 -0.36 -7.52 -6.25
C LEU A 399 -0.26 -7.55 -7.77
N GLN A 400 -0.70 -8.62 -8.42
CA GLN A 400 -0.61 -8.78 -9.86
C GLN A 400 -1.81 -9.53 -10.42
N SER A 401 -2.23 -9.17 -11.63
CA SER A 401 -3.05 -10.03 -12.46
C SER A 401 -2.17 -10.95 -13.32
N THR A 402 -2.61 -12.16 -13.49
CA THR A 402 -1.93 -13.21 -14.25
C THR A 402 -2.62 -13.46 -15.60
N SER A 403 -2.03 -14.32 -16.43
CA SER A 403 -2.54 -14.62 -17.77
C SER A 403 -3.94 -15.23 -17.79
N ASP A 404 -4.37 -15.80 -16.68
CA ASP A 404 -5.73 -16.34 -16.47
C ASP A 404 -6.72 -15.26 -15.96
N ASN A 405 -6.31 -14.00 -15.98
CA ASN A 405 -7.08 -12.85 -15.52
C ASN A 405 -7.53 -12.93 -14.05
N LYS A 406 -6.73 -13.59 -13.21
CA LYS A 406 -6.91 -13.62 -11.75
C LYS A 406 -5.91 -12.70 -11.07
N ILE A 407 -6.28 -12.20 -9.89
CA ILE A 407 -5.35 -11.47 -9.04
C ILE A 407 -4.64 -12.44 -8.08
N ARG A 408 -3.34 -12.24 -7.91
CA ARG A 408 -2.49 -12.94 -6.96
C ARG A 408 -1.60 -11.95 -6.24
N ALA A 409 -1.18 -12.29 -5.04
CA ALA A 409 -0.28 -11.45 -4.27
C ALA A 409 0.81 -12.27 -3.60
N TYR A 410 1.93 -11.63 -3.32
CA TYR A 410 2.90 -12.11 -2.36
C TYR A 410 3.27 -11.02 -1.36
N VAL A 411 3.70 -11.45 -0.19
CA VAL A 411 4.21 -10.60 0.89
C VAL A 411 5.39 -11.32 1.54
N ALA A 412 6.48 -10.61 1.75
CA ALA A 412 7.66 -11.11 2.47
C ALA A 412 8.27 -10.00 3.32
N GLN A 413 8.53 -10.27 4.58
CA GLN A 413 9.19 -9.31 5.47
C GLN A 413 10.67 -9.66 5.64
N GLY A 414 11.49 -8.64 5.80
CA GLY A 414 12.92 -8.75 6.01
C GLY A 414 13.52 -7.40 6.30
N GLU A 415 14.77 -7.22 5.92
CA GLU A 415 15.49 -5.98 6.12
C GLU A 415 16.46 -5.66 4.97
N VAL A 416 16.84 -4.40 4.86
CA VAL A 416 18.00 -3.97 4.10
C VAL A 416 19.19 -3.96 5.04
N LEU A 417 20.22 -4.74 4.70
CA LEU A 417 21.43 -4.85 5.51
C LEU A 417 22.33 -3.62 5.35
N PRO A 418 23.04 -3.19 6.40
CA PRO A 418 23.99 -2.08 6.35
C PRO A 418 25.30 -2.49 5.66
N VAL A 419 25.20 -2.93 4.43
CA VAL A 419 26.32 -3.39 3.59
C VAL A 419 26.45 -2.46 2.39
N ALA A 420 27.62 -1.81 2.26
CA ALA A 420 27.91 -0.94 1.13
C ALA A 420 27.96 -1.75 -0.18
N THR A 421 27.15 -1.36 -1.15
CA THR A 421 27.03 -2.12 -2.40
C THR A 421 28.17 -1.85 -3.39
N ARG A 422 28.81 -0.67 -3.32
CA ARG A 422 29.83 -0.21 -4.26
C ARG A 422 29.40 -0.31 -5.72
N SER A 423 28.11 -0.07 -5.97
CA SER A 423 27.48 -0.20 -7.27
C SER A 423 26.83 1.12 -7.71
N PHE A 424 25.95 1.07 -8.67
CA PHE A 424 25.21 2.22 -9.22
C PHE A 424 23.71 2.00 -9.08
N GLY A 425 22.92 3.06 -9.31
CA GLY A 425 21.47 3.04 -9.16
C GLY A 425 21.04 3.18 -7.69
N SER A 426 19.75 3.04 -7.44
CA SER A 426 19.22 2.86 -6.09
C SER A 426 19.26 1.36 -5.78
N ILE A 427 20.16 0.95 -4.90
CA ILE A 427 20.51 -0.44 -4.69
C ILE A 427 20.70 -0.77 -3.21
N GLY A 428 20.44 -2.00 -2.80
CA GLY A 428 20.66 -2.47 -1.44
C GLY A 428 20.87 -3.97 -1.37
N VAL A 429 21.44 -4.43 -0.28
CA VAL A 429 21.50 -5.85 0.09
C VAL A 429 20.27 -6.15 0.92
N PHE A 430 19.33 -6.88 0.35
CA PHE A 430 18.10 -7.31 1.00
C PHE A 430 18.28 -8.70 1.60
N ALA A 431 17.77 -8.88 2.81
CA ALA A 431 17.74 -10.16 3.49
C ALA A 431 16.28 -10.49 3.90
N ILE A 432 15.78 -11.61 3.42
CA ILE A 432 14.43 -12.11 3.71
C ILE A 432 14.59 -13.57 4.16
N PRO A 433 14.12 -13.93 5.36
CA PRO A 433 14.19 -15.31 5.82
C PRO A 433 13.59 -16.29 4.81
N GLU A 434 14.30 -17.37 4.52
CA GLU A 434 13.91 -18.41 3.56
C GLU A 434 13.67 -17.92 2.11
N MET A 435 14.32 -16.82 1.72
CA MET A 435 14.15 -16.22 0.39
C MET A 435 14.38 -17.24 -0.74
N GLY A 436 15.33 -18.15 -0.60
CA GLY A 436 15.60 -19.19 -1.61
C GLY A 436 14.40 -20.10 -1.88
N ARG A 437 13.65 -20.49 -0.82
CA ARG A 437 12.40 -21.26 -0.95
C ARG A 437 11.29 -20.40 -1.54
N PHE A 438 11.14 -19.18 -1.03
CA PHE A 438 10.16 -18.23 -1.53
C PHE A 438 10.37 -17.91 -3.02
N TYR A 439 11.61 -17.66 -3.43
CA TYR A 439 12.00 -17.44 -4.81
C TYR A 439 11.59 -18.62 -5.71
N ARG A 440 11.89 -19.87 -5.30
CA ARG A 440 11.60 -21.05 -6.10
C ARG A 440 10.10 -21.39 -6.12
N HIS A 441 9.44 -21.44 -4.96
CA HIS A 441 8.08 -21.98 -4.84
C HIS A 441 6.98 -20.94 -4.99
N VAL A 442 7.29 -19.66 -4.80
CA VAL A 442 6.34 -18.56 -5.01
C VAL A 442 6.67 -17.80 -6.29
N LEU A 443 7.82 -17.14 -6.33
CA LEU A 443 8.08 -16.20 -7.42
C LEU A 443 8.18 -16.93 -8.79
N ILE A 444 8.89 -18.05 -8.86
CA ILE A 444 9.03 -18.81 -10.11
C ILE A 444 7.77 -19.64 -10.40
N GLU A 445 7.30 -20.46 -9.46
CA GLU A 445 6.16 -21.38 -9.70
C GLU A 445 4.84 -20.65 -9.94
N LYS A 446 4.62 -19.52 -9.25
CA LYS A 446 3.41 -18.72 -9.41
C LYS A 446 3.56 -17.64 -10.51
N ASN A 447 4.69 -17.61 -11.23
CA ASN A 447 4.96 -16.75 -12.38
C ASN A 447 4.91 -15.25 -12.07
N TYR A 448 5.53 -14.82 -10.99
CA TYR A 448 5.71 -13.40 -10.71
C TYR A 448 6.87 -12.80 -11.50
N PRO A 449 6.76 -11.53 -11.95
CA PRO A 449 7.88 -10.83 -12.57
C PRO A 449 8.93 -10.44 -11.52
N HIS A 450 10.05 -9.91 -12.00
CA HIS A 450 11.16 -9.50 -11.15
C HIS A 450 10.90 -8.22 -10.32
N HIS A 451 9.94 -7.39 -10.70
CA HIS A 451 9.55 -6.21 -9.94
C HIS A 451 8.74 -6.56 -8.69
N GLY A 452 9.09 -5.93 -7.58
CA GLY A 452 8.29 -5.91 -6.36
C GLY A 452 8.29 -4.54 -5.71
N ALA A 453 7.20 -4.19 -5.04
CA ALA A 453 7.12 -2.98 -4.24
C ALA A 453 7.75 -3.21 -2.86
N VAL A 454 8.39 -2.19 -2.33
CA VAL A 454 9.03 -2.21 -1.01
C VAL A 454 8.47 -1.09 -0.16
N ALA A 455 7.81 -1.44 0.93
CA ALA A 455 7.47 -0.55 2.03
C ALA A 455 8.54 -0.64 3.11
N PHE A 456 8.94 0.49 3.66
CA PHE A 456 9.99 0.60 4.68
C PHE A 456 9.38 0.43 6.06
N GLY A 457 9.45 -0.77 6.61
CA GLY A 457 8.86 -1.24 7.84
C GLY A 457 8.19 -2.61 7.68
N HIS A 458 7.71 -3.18 8.79
CA HIS A 458 7.01 -4.46 8.81
C HIS A 458 5.49 -4.25 8.70
N TYR A 459 4.96 -4.42 7.50
CA TYR A 459 3.53 -4.27 7.18
C TYR A 459 2.88 -5.58 6.68
N GLY A 460 3.54 -6.71 6.88
CA GLY A 460 3.10 -7.99 6.29
C GLY A 460 1.68 -8.39 6.69
N LYS A 461 1.33 -8.28 7.97
CA LYS A 461 -0.03 -8.57 8.46
C LYS A 461 -1.07 -7.65 7.81
N ALA A 462 -0.80 -6.34 7.77
CA ALA A 462 -1.71 -5.37 7.17
C ALA A 462 -1.92 -5.63 5.66
N LEU A 463 -0.83 -5.88 4.92
CA LEU A 463 -0.92 -6.19 3.48
C LEU A 463 -1.64 -7.52 3.21
N PHE A 464 -1.41 -8.54 4.04
CA PHE A 464 -2.12 -9.80 3.94
C PHE A 464 -3.65 -9.60 4.08
N GLU A 465 -4.08 -8.87 5.11
CA GLU A 465 -5.50 -8.57 5.32
C GLU A 465 -6.07 -7.63 4.25
N VAL A 466 -5.27 -6.70 3.73
CA VAL A 466 -5.63 -5.87 2.57
C VAL A 466 -5.94 -6.75 1.36
N PHE A 467 -5.04 -7.66 0.99
CA PHE A 467 -5.24 -8.53 -0.18
C PHE A 467 -6.45 -9.45 0.00
N LYS A 468 -6.63 -9.98 1.19
CA LYS A 468 -7.82 -10.78 1.54
C LYS A 468 -9.11 -9.94 1.40
N TYR A 469 -9.11 -8.71 1.91
CA TYR A 469 -10.26 -7.79 1.79
C TYR A 469 -10.55 -7.43 0.34
N LEU A 470 -9.53 -7.28 -0.50
CA LEU A 470 -9.65 -7.02 -1.94
C LEU A 470 -10.12 -8.24 -2.74
N GLY A 471 -10.35 -9.37 -2.10
CA GLY A 471 -10.86 -10.59 -2.72
C GLY A 471 -9.82 -11.44 -3.43
N VAL A 472 -8.53 -11.27 -3.12
CA VAL A 472 -7.51 -12.24 -3.54
C VAL A 472 -7.81 -13.57 -2.85
N PRO A 473 -7.94 -14.69 -3.58
CA PRO A 473 -8.14 -16.00 -2.96
C PRO A 473 -7.00 -16.35 -1.98
N MET A 474 -7.34 -16.98 -0.86
CA MET A 474 -6.35 -17.32 0.18
C MET A 474 -5.17 -18.13 -0.36
N GLU A 475 -5.43 -19.07 -1.26
CA GLU A 475 -4.42 -19.89 -1.95
C GLU A 475 -3.51 -19.08 -2.90
N ASP A 476 -3.91 -17.86 -3.22
CA ASP A 476 -3.19 -16.94 -4.09
C ASP A 476 -2.58 -15.74 -3.32
N ILE A 477 -2.72 -15.70 -1.98
CA ILE A 477 -1.97 -14.78 -1.12
C ILE A 477 -0.76 -15.51 -0.54
N ASN A 478 0.40 -15.32 -1.14
CA ASN A 478 1.64 -16.01 -0.78
C ASN A 478 2.41 -15.20 0.26
N TYR A 479 2.07 -15.37 1.53
CA TYR A 479 2.77 -14.70 2.62
C TYR A 479 3.95 -15.54 3.10
N ASN A 480 5.17 -15.02 2.93
CA ASN A 480 6.40 -15.65 3.39
C ASN A 480 6.51 -15.55 4.92
N GLN A 481 5.95 -16.52 5.61
CA GLN A 481 6.11 -16.64 7.05
C GLN A 481 7.20 -17.68 7.33
N PRO A 482 8.29 -17.31 8.03
CA PRO A 482 9.32 -18.27 8.37
C PRO A 482 8.80 -19.32 9.33
N ALA A 483 9.30 -20.50 9.17
CA ALA A 483 9.42 -21.59 10.13
C ALA A 483 8.32 -22.64 10.20
N SER A 484 7.05 -22.38 10.10
CA SER A 484 6.07 -23.42 10.46
C SER A 484 4.93 -23.64 9.47
N LEU A 485 4.77 -22.74 8.51
CA LEU A 485 3.69 -22.83 7.55
C LEU A 485 4.16 -23.44 6.23
N PRO A 486 3.33 -24.27 5.59
CA PRO A 486 3.64 -24.84 4.29
C PRO A 486 3.71 -23.74 3.21
N TYR A 487 4.54 -23.98 2.20
CA TYR A 487 4.58 -23.18 0.99
C TYR A 487 3.85 -23.89 -0.14
N PRO A 488 3.06 -23.17 -0.93
CA PRO A 488 2.58 -21.80 -0.70
C PRO A 488 1.69 -21.74 0.53
N THR A 489 1.52 -20.56 1.11
CA THR A 489 0.61 -20.37 2.24
C THR A 489 -0.80 -20.80 1.84
N GLU A 490 -1.18 -21.98 2.20
CA GLU A 490 -2.51 -22.50 1.94
C GLU A 490 -3.41 -22.07 3.10
N ASN A 491 -3.51 -22.85 4.09
CA ASN A 491 -4.30 -22.53 5.27
C ASN A 491 -3.36 -22.29 6.45
N PRO A 492 -3.42 -21.15 7.15
CA PRO A 492 -2.56 -20.92 8.31
C PRO A 492 -2.78 -21.94 9.44
N PHE A 493 -3.83 -22.77 9.36
CA PHE A 493 -4.17 -23.82 10.32
C PHE A 493 -4.01 -25.24 9.75
N ALA A 494 -3.44 -25.40 8.55
CA ALA A 494 -3.20 -26.70 7.95
C ALA A 494 -1.85 -27.30 8.40
#